data_73b42362be71496b2cae43554e7b2cae
#
_entry.id   73b42362be71496b2cae43554e7b2cae
#
_cell.length_a   1.000
_cell.length_b   1.000
_cell.length_c   1.000
_cell.angle_alpha   90.00
_cell.angle_beta   90.00
_cell.angle_gamma   90.00
#
_symmetry.space_group_name_H-M   'P 1'
#
loop_
_entity.id
_entity.type
_entity.pdbx_description
1 polymer ?
#
loop_
_entity_poly.entity_id
_entity_poly.type
_entity_poly.pdbx_seq_one_letter_code
_entity_poly.pdbx_strand_id
1 'polypeptide(L)'
;GFSKDQLSQWTEILTVTPEYISTNFVFNLTLNSEIIGYYSYLVINEKEIELDNLFLFRKYIGKGYGKLMMIDFLSKAKELNVEYISLIAEPNAENFYKKFGFETFGQLESIIKGRLLPKMKLNL
;
A
#
# COMPACT_ATOMS: atom_id res chain seq x y z
N GLY A 1 -7.48 -16.27 11.05
CA GLY A 1 -7.53 -16.30 11.88
C GLY A 1 -7.52 -16.30 13.17
N PHE A 2 -7.42 -16.78 13.65
CA PHE A 2 -7.23 -16.80 14.45
C PHE A 2 -7.71 -17.47 15.08
N SER A 3 -7.62 -18.12 15.67
CA SER A 3 -7.95 -18.72 16.14
C SER A 3 -8.40 -19.06 16.82
N LYS A 4 -8.46 -19.55 17.25
CA LYS A 4 -8.76 -19.77 17.74
C LYS A 4 -9.20 -19.67 18.56
N ASP A 5 -9.38 -20.10 19.02
CA ASP A 5 -9.73 -19.88 19.74
C ASP A 5 -9.63 -19.41 20.61
N GLN A 6 -9.44 -19.33 20.86
CA GLN A 6 -9.24 -18.84 21.39
C GLN A 6 -9.22 -18.10 21.67
N LEU A 7 -9.19 -18.54 21.57
CA LEU A 7 -9.22 -18.02 21.42
C LEU A 7 -9.86 -17.49 21.38
N SER A 8 -10.28 -17.39 21.46
CA SER A 8 -11.07 -16.99 21.29
C SER A 8 -12.01 -16.07 21.21
N GLN A 9 -12.03 -15.88 21.80
CA GLN A 9 -13.25 -15.27 21.96
C GLN A 9 -13.27 -13.90 21.44
N TRP A 10 -12.27 -13.29 21.48
CA TRP A 10 -12.11 -12.11 20.69
C TRP A 10 -10.95 -12.36 19.78
N THR A 11 -11.26 -12.41 18.55
CA THR A 11 -10.31 -12.57 17.47
C THR A 11 -10.29 -11.27 16.71
N GLU A 12 -9.14 -10.75 16.43
CA GLU A 12 -9.02 -9.56 15.59
C GLU A 12 -9.48 -9.90 14.19
N ILE A 13 -10.36 -9.09 13.63
CA ILE A 13 -10.85 -9.29 12.29
C ILE A 13 -10.25 -8.21 11.40
N LEU A 14 -9.33 -8.62 10.53
CA LEU A 14 -8.73 -7.74 9.51
C LEU A 14 -9.43 -7.98 8.20
N THR A 15 -9.85 -6.92 7.56
CA THR A 15 -10.54 -7.00 6.28
C THR A 15 -10.02 -5.91 5.35
N VAL A 16 -9.83 -6.27 4.09
CA VAL A 16 -9.53 -5.30 3.04
C VAL A 16 -10.75 -5.21 2.15
N THR A 17 -11.38 -4.04 2.11
CA THR A 17 -12.60 -3.83 1.36
C THR A 17 -12.40 -2.77 0.28
N PRO A 18 -12.90 -3.03 -0.94
CA PRO A 18 -12.78 -2.06 -2.03
C PRO A 18 -13.76 -0.90 -1.86
N GLU A 19 -13.31 0.26 -2.30
CA GLU A 19 -14.15 1.44 -2.36
C GLU A 19 -13.78 2.18 -3.64
N TYR A 20 -14.68 2.25 -4.59
CA TYR A 20 -14.37 2.80 -5.91
C TYR A 20 -14.77 4.28 -5.95
N ILE A 21 -13.75 5.12 -6.13
CA ILE A 21 -13.94 6.56 -6.22
C ILE A 21 -13.31 7.03 -7.51
N SER A 22 -14.15 7.41 -8.48
CA SER A 22 -13.68 7.94 -9.75
C SER A 22 -12.78 6.93 -10.48
N THR A 23 -11.51 7.31 -10.77
CA THR A 23 -10.55 6.44 -11.47
C THR A 23 -9.61 5.73 -10.52
N ASN A 24 -9.76 5.96 -9.22
CA ASN A 24 -8.88 5.34 -8.22
C ASN A 24 -9.52 4.09 -7.66
N PHE A 25 -8.69 3.08 -7.47
CA PHE A 25 -9.10 1.86 -6.77
C PHE A 25 -8.59 1.96 -5.35
N VAL A 26 -9.51 2.04 -4.39
CA VAL A 26 -9.20 2.25 -2.98
C VAL A 26 -9.60 1.02 -2.19
N PHE A 27 -8.71 0.57 -1.31
CA PHE A 27 -8.94 -0.59 -0.45
C PHE A 27 -8.68 -0.21 0.99
N ASN A 28 -9.71 -0.31 1.81
CA ASN A 28 -9.65 0.02 3.23
C ASN A 28 -9.22 -1.20 4.02
N LEU A 29 -8.30 -1.00 4.97
CA LEU A 29 -7.94 -2.02 5.93
C LEU A 29 -8.74 -1.75 7.21
N THR A 30 -9.54 -2.73 7.63
CA THR A 30 -10.34 -2.59 8.84
C THR A 30 -9.90 -3.59 9.88
N LEU A 31 -9.91 -3.14 11.13
CA LEU A 31 -9.64 -3.97 12.28
C LEU A 31 -10.85 -3.86 13.20
N ASN A 32 -11.54 -4.99 13.43
CA ASN A 32 -12.75 -5.02 14.26
C ASN A 32 -13.78 -3.97 13.82
N SER A 33 -14.01 -3.91 12.50
CA SER A 33 -14.97 -3.02 11.84
C SER A 33 -14.59 -1.54 11.84
N GLU A 34 -13.38 -1.21 12.27
CA GLU A 34 -12.87 0.16 12.24
C GLU A 34 -11.81 0.30 11.17
N ILE A 35 -11.92 1.32 10.32
CA ILE A 35 -10.92 1.57 9.30
C ILE A 35 -9.65 2.09 9.96
N ILE A 36 -8.54 1.37 9.80
CA ILE A 36 -7.26 1.75 10.39
C ILE A 36 -6.24 2.23 9.35
N GLY A 37 -6.54 2.04 8.07
CA GLY A 37 -5.67 2.48 6.99
C GLY A 37 -6.29 2.17 5.65
N TYR A 38 -5.59 2.55 4.59
CA TYR A 38 -6.04 2.26 3.23
C TYR A 38 -4.87 2.33 2.27
N TYR A 39 -5.04 1.72 1.10
CA TYR A 39 -4.14 1.96 -0.02
C TYR A 39 -4.98 2.19 -1.27
N SER A 40 -4.38 2.88 -2.23
CA SER A 40 -5.05 3.12 -3.49
C SER A 40 -4.06 3.05 -4.64
N TYR A 41 -4.56 2.69 -5.82
CA TYR A 41 -3.72 2.67 -6.99
C TYR A 41 -4.48 3.18 -8.20
N LEU A 42 -3.71 3.61 -9.20
CA LEU A 42 -4.20 4.09 -10.49
C LEU A 42 -3.73 3.14 -11.57
N VAL A 43 -4.59 2.85 -12.51
CA VAL A 43 -4.19 2.09 -13.70
C VAL A 43 -3.67 3.11 -14.72
N ILE A 44 -2.37 3.03 -15.00
CA ILE A 44 -1.72 3.95 -15.95
C ILE A 44 -1.93 3.44 -17.37
N ASN A 45 -1.67 2.14 -17.59
CA ASN A 45 -1.90 1.47 -18.87
C ASN A 45 -1.92 -0.03 -18.61
N GLU A 46 -1.91 -0.86 -19.67
CA GLU A 46 -1.97 -2.32 -19.54
C GLU A 46 -0.77 -2.91 -18.82
N LYS A 47 0.34 -2.18 -18.78
CA LYS A 47 1.60 -2.69 -18.24
C LYS A 47 1.93 -2.13 -16.87
N GLU A 48 1.31 -1.02 -16.49
CA GLU A 48 1.72 -0.27 -15.31
C GLU A 48 0.54 0.15 -14.44
N ILE A 49 0.66 -0.07 -13.14
CA ILE A 49 -0.18 0.59 -12.16
C ILE A 49 0.70 1.42 -11.25
N GLU A 50 0.14 2.48 -10.71
CA GLU A 50 0.85 3.35 -9.78
C GLU A 50 0.20 3.24 -8.41
N LEU A 51 1.01 2.91 -7.39
CA LEU A 51 0.53 2.97 -6.01
C LEU A 51 0.44 4.43 -5.61
N ASP A 52 -0.78 4.92 -5.43
CA ASP A 52 -1.04 6.33 -5.18
C ASP A 52 -0.96 6.68 -3.71
N ASN A 53 -1.54 5.84 -2.86
CA ASN A 53 -1.52 6.03 -1.41
C ASN A 53 -1.33 4.72 -0.69
N LEU A 54 -0.58 4.77 0.42
CA LEU A 54 -0.50 3.70 1.38
C LEU A 54 -0.48 4.38 2.75
N PHE A 55 -1.61 4.35 3.44
CA PHE A 55 -1.80 5.14 4.65
C PHE A 55 -2.25 4.27 5.83
N LEU A 56 -1.67 4.54 7.00
CA LEU A 56 -2.09 3.97 8.27
C LEU A 56 -2.26 5.09 9.28
N PHE A 57 -3.33 5.02 10.09
CA PHE A 57 -3.43 5.93 11.21
C PHE A 57 -2.28 5.68 12.16
N ARG A 58 -1.79 6.77 12.75
CA ARG A 58 -0.54 6.77 13.51
C ARG A 58 -0.45 5.67 14.58
N LYS A 59 -1.52 5.44 15.31
CA LYS A 59 -1.47 4.48 16.41
C LYS A 59 -1.31 3.03 15.97
N TYR A 60 -1.46 2.79 14.67
CA TYR A 60 -1.31 1.44 14.11
C TYR A 60 0.02 1.23 13.39
N ILE A 61 0.85 2.27 13.32
CA ILE A 61 2.15 2.17 12.67
C ILE A 61 3.10 1.34 13.54
N GLY A 62 3.96 0.54 12.89
CA GLY A 62 4.94 -0.26 13.59
C GLY A 62 4.44 -1.62 14.07
N LYS A 63 3.26 -2.02 13.62
CA LYS A 63 2.65 -3.30 14.03
C LYS A 63 2.50 -4.30 12.89
N GLY A 64 3.10 -4.01 11.73
CA GLY A 64 3.05 -4.91 10.59
C GLY A 64 1.87 -4.72 9.67
N TYR A 65 0.99 -3.76 9.93
CA TYR A 65 -0.17 -3.54 9.07
C TYR A 65 0.19 -2.96 7.71
N GLY A 66 1.23 -2.13 7.64
CA GLY A 66 1.73 -1.62 6.37
C GLY A 66 2.23 -2.73 5.48
N LYS A 67 2.94 -3.69 6.05
CA LYS A 67 3.41 -4.87 5.34
C LYS A 67 2.24 -5.69 4.82
N LEU A 68 1.20 -5.85 5.63
CA LEU A 68 0.01 -6.58 5.27
C LEU A 68 -0.68 -5.96 4.07
N MET A 69 -0.86 -4.63 4.08
CA MET A 69 -1.46 -3.91 2.97
C MET A 69 -0.61 -4.04 1.71
N MET A 70 0.72 -3.99 1.86
CA MET A 70 1.62 -4.12 0.71
C MET A 70 1.52 -5.50 0.08
N ILE A 71 1.45 -6.55 0.89
CA ILE A 71 1.28 -7.92 0.40
C ILE A 71 -0.03 -8.04 -0.36
N ASP A 72 -1.11 -7.47 0.18
CA ASP A 72 -2.41 -7.48 -0.47
C ASP A 72 -2.36 -6.75 -1.83
N PHE A 73 -1.74 -5.59 -1.86
CA PHE A 73 -1.59 -4.81 -3.08
C PHE A 73 -0.77 -5.56 -4.14
N LEU A 74 0.35 -6.16 -3.74
CA LEU A 74 1.19 -6.90 -4.67
C LEU A 74 0.46 -8.12 -5.24
N SER A 75 -0.38 -8.76 -4.45
CA SER A 75 -1.21 -9.86 -4.92
C SER A 75 -2.19 -9.39 -6.00
N LYS A 76 -2.83 -8.24 -5.79
CA LYS A 76 -3.74 -7.67 -6.78
C LYS A 76 -3.01 -7.30 -8.06
N ALA A 77 -1.81 -6.74 -7.94
CA ALA A 77 -1.02 -6.36 -9.10
C ALA A 77 -0.70 -7.57 -9.96
N LYS A 78 -0.38 -8.70 -9.34
CA LYS A 78 -0.11 -9.94 -10.07
C LYS A 78 -1.35 -10.45 -10.77
N GLU A 79 -2.51 -10.33 -10.14
CA GLU A 79 -3.77 -10.74 -10.75
C GLU A 79 -4.12 -9.90 -11.97
N LEU A 80 -3.71 -8.64 -11.98
CA LEU A 80 -3.94 -7.73 -13.09
C LEU A 80 -2.98 -7.97 -14.25
N ASN A 81 -1.93 -8.77 -14.05
CA ASN A 81 -0.93 -9.08 -15.07
C ASN A 81 -0.17 -7.86 -15.56
N VAL A 82 -0.01 -6.85 -14.72
CA VAL A 82 0.82 -5.69 -15.08
C VAL A 82 2.29 -6.09 -15.03
N GLU A 83 3.11 -5.38 -15.78
CA GLU A 83 4.54 -5.68 -15.84
C GLU A 83 5.31 -5.01 -14.74
N TYR A 84 4.86 -3.85 -14.27
CA TYR A 84 5.54 -3.16 -13.20
C TYR A 84 4.61 -2.21 -12.45
N ILE A 85 5.06 -1.86 -11.25
CA ILE A 85 4.38 -0.92 -10.36
C ILE A 85 5.30 0.27 -10.17
N SER A 86 4.74 1.48 -10.25
CA SER A 86 5.47 2.70 -9.94
C SER A 86 4.88 3.36 -8.70
N LEU A 87 5.67 4.19 -8.05
CA LEU A 87 5.19 5.02 -6.94
C LEU A 87 6.13 6.20 -6.73
N ILE A 88 5.60 7.19 -6.02
CA ILE A 88 6.38 8.33 -5.55
C ILE A 88 6.32 8.24 -4.02
N ALA A 89 7.47 8.08 -3.39
CA ALA A 89 7.55 7.83 -1.96
C ALA A 89 7.82 9.11 -1.18
N GLU A 90 7.35 9.15 0.07
CA GLU A 90 7.90 10.10 1.02
C GLU A 90 9.33 9.67 1.32
N PRO A 91 10.27 10.62 1.51
CA PRO A 91 11.67 10.24 1.71
C PRO A 91 11.89 9.25 2.85
N ASN A 92 11.13 9.39 3.93
CA ASN A 92 11.27 8.50 5.09
C ASN A 92 10.63 7.13 4.87
N ALA A 93 9.92 6.93 3.78
CA ALA A 93 9.28 5.64 3.45
C ALA A 93 10.07 4.86 2.39
N GLU A 94 11.13 5.45 1.83
CA GLU A 94 11.89 4.83 0.75
C GLU A 94 12.39 3.44 1.13
N ASN A 95 12.94 3.30 2.35
CA ASN A 95 13.47 2.02 2.81
C ASN A 95 12.37 0.97 3.01
N PHE A 96 11.18 1.41 3.39
CA PHE A 96 10.03 0.50 3.50
C PHE A 96 9.75 -0.15 2.15
N TYR A 97 9.69 0.65 1.08
CA TYR A 97 9.40 0.13 -0.25
C TYR A 97 10.55 -0.73 -0.79
N LYS A 98 11.80 -0.37 -0.47
CA LYS A 98 12.95 -1.16 -0.89
C LYS A 98 12.90 -2.58 -0.37
N LYS A 99 12.33 -2.78 0.80
CA LYS A 99 12.20 -4.13 1.38
C LYS A 99 11.30 -5.03 0.55
N PHE A 100 10.43 -4.46 -0.27
CA PHE A 100 9.56 -5.23 -1.16
C PHE A 100 10.11 -5.34 -2.57
N GLY A 101 11.32 -4.84 -2.81
CA GLY A 101 11.98 -4.96 -4.09
C GLY A 101 11.89 -3.73 -4.98
N PHE A 102 11.26 -2.67 -4.49
CA PHE A 102 11.20 -1.42 -5.26
C PHE A 102 12.59 -0.78 -5.31
N GLU A 103 12.89 -0.18 -6.46
CA GLU A 103 14.16 0.53 -6.66
C GLU A 103 13.88 1.97 -7.03
N THR A 104 14.68 2.87 -6.50
CA THR A 104 14.58 4.29 -6.83
C THR A 104 15.24 4.54 -8.18
N PHE A 105 14.52 5.15 -9.09
CA PHE A 105 15.06 5.45 -10.43
C PHE A 105 15.10 6.93 -10.74
N GLY A 106 14.63 7.79 -9.85
CA GLY A 106 14.64 9.23 -10.06
C GLY A 106 14.12 9.96 -8.85
N GLN A 107 13.99 11.27 -9.01
CA GLN A 107 13.51 12.15 -7.96
C GLN A 107 12.47 13.09 -8.56
N LEU A 108 11.46 13.40 -7.78
CA LEU A 108 10.45 14.39 -8.13
C LEU A 108 10.55 15.55 -7.15
N GLU A 109 10.63 16.78 -7.66
CA GLU A 109 10.64 17.93 -6.78
C GLU A 109 9.25 18.19 -6.26
N SER A 110 9.14 18.30 -4.94
CA SER A 110 7.87 18.58 -4.28
C SER A 110 7.55 20.07 -4.40
N ILE A 111 6.26 20.44 -4.18
CA ILE A 111 5.88 21.84 -4.08
C ILE A 111 6.58 22.53 -2.89
N ILE A 112 7.03 21.76 -1.91
CA ILE A 112 7.87 22.31 -0.85
C ILE A 112 9.29 22.39 -1.40
N LYS A 113 9.78 23.60 -1.58
CA LYS A 113 11.07 23.85 -2.20
C LYS A 113 12.20 23.12 -1.46
N GLY A 114 13.06 22.46 -2.24
CA GLY A 114 14.19 21.74 -1.69
C GLY A 114 13.86 20.34 -1.21
N ARG A 115 12.62 19.91 -1.31
CA ARG A 115 12.21 18.57 -0.90
C ARG A 115 12.08 17.69 -2.14
N LEU A 116 12.88 16.64 -2.20
CA LEU A 116 12.87 15.68 -3.30
C LEU A 116 12.16 14.41 -2.86
N LEU A 117 11.32 13.87 -3.72
CA LEU A 117 10.56 12.64 -3.47
C LEU A 117 11.08 11.53 -4.35
N PRO A 118 11.51 10.39 -3.78
CA PRO A 118 11.98 9.26 -4.58
C PRO A 118 10.89 8.73 -5.50
N LYS A 119 11.24 8.54 -6.77
CA LYS A 119 10.39 7.84 -7.73
C LYS A 119 10.87 6.40 -7.78
N MET A 120 9.99 5.46 -7.50
CA MET A 120 10.36 4.07 -7.33
C MET A 120 9.57 3.16 -8.24
N LYS A 121 10.13 1.99 -8.52
CA LYS A 121 9.56 1.04 -9.47
C LYS A 121 9.87 -0.38 -9.03
N LEU A 122 8.90 -1.27 -9.21
CA LEU A 122 9.06 -2.71 -9.01
C LEU A 122 8.64 -3.43 -10.28
N ASN A 123 9.56 -4.20 -10.85
CA ASN A 123 9.23 -5.08 -11.98
C ASN A 123 8.67 -6.39 -11.43
N LEU A 124 7.56 -6.81 -11.97
CA LEU A 124 6.89 -8.04 -11.55
C LEU A 124 7.32 -9.24 -12.37
#